data_5f62bb8249a8a422c3f4d26cf7727bee
#
_entry.id   5f62bb8249a8a422c3f4d26cf7727bee
#
_cell.length_a   1.000
_cell.length_b   1.000
_cell.length_c   1.000
_cell.angle_alpha   90.00
_cell.angle_beta   90.00
_cell.angle_gamma   90.00
#
_symmetry.space_group_name_H-M   'P 1'
#
loop_
_entity.id
_entity.type
_entity.pdbx_description
1 polymer ?
#
loop_
_entity_poly.entity_id
_entity_poly.type
_entity_poly.pdbx_seq_one_letter_code
_entity_poly.pdbx_strand_id
1 'polypeptide(L)'
;MHPAALLLALMACVAIIVLGARFILQPRQATLDFGIAADNLRGLTEIKGARDITSGVVPLVAWASAGSTTLGWVLVAAAITPTADALIVLTNDGKPAKALAIHGLSAALLVAAGLVLALA
;
A
#
# COMPACT_ATOMS: atom_id res chain seq x y z
N MET A 1 27.51 -8.88 3.63
CA MET A 1 26.07 -9.11 3.37
C MET A 1 25.62 -10.32 4.17
N HIS A 2 24.41 -10.30 4.65
CA HIS A 2 23.85 -11.38 5.48
C HIS A 2 22.80 -12.16 4.70
N PRO A 3 23.15 -13.26 4.03
CA PRO A 3 22.22 -14.01 3.17
C PRO A 3 20.98 -14.51 3.92
N ALA A 4 21.16 -14.95 5.18
CA ALA A 4 20.02 -15.41 5.99
C ALA A 4 19.04 -14.26 6.29
N ALA A 5 19.55 -13.07 6.61
CA ALA A 5 18.71 -11.91 6.85
C ALA A 5 17.97 -11.45 5.58
N LEU A 6 18.67 -11.45 4.45
CA LEU A 6 18.06 -11.13 3.15
C LEU A 6 16.94 -12.12 2.80
N LEU A 7 17.21 -13.42 2.94
CA LEU A 7 16.19 -14.43 2.67
C LEU A 7 14.98 -14.26 3.56
N LEU A 8 15.19 -14.04 4.85
CA LEU A 8 14.08 -13.80 5.79
C LEU A 8 13.27 -12.56 5.40
N ALA A 9 13.94 -11.48 5.02
CA ALA A 9 13.27 -10.25 4.58
C ALA A 9 12.43 -10.46 3.32
N LEU A 10 12.98 -11.16 2.33
CA LEU A 10 12.25 -11.47 1.09
C LEU A 10 11.05 -12.37 1.37
N MET A 11 11.20 -13.36 2.22
CA MET A 11 10.09 -14.23 2.65
C MET A 11 9.00 -13.43 3.36
N ALA A 12 9.39 -12.50 4.23
CA ALA A 12 8.43 -11.63 4.93
C ALA A 12 7.65 -10.76 3.94
N CYS A 13 8.33 -10.19 2.93
CA CYS A 13 7.67 -9.40 1.88
C CYS A 13 6.63 -10.24 1.12
N VAL A 14 6.99 -11.44 0.71
CA VAL A 14 6.06 -12.34 0.02
C VAL A 14 4.90 -12.72 0.92
N ALA A 15 5.16 -13.04 2.18
CA ALA A 15 4.13 -13.41 3.15
C ALA A 15 3.10 -12.29 3.35
N ILE A 16 3.56 -11.04 3.48
CA ILE A 16 2.64 -9.91 3.68
C ILE A 16 1.81 -9.62 2.41
N ILE A 17 2.37 -9.84 1.23
CA ILE A 17 1.63 -9.75 -0.04
C ILE A 17 0.53 -10.81 -0.08
N VAL A 18 0.84 -12.05 0.28
CA VAL A 18 -0.13 -13.15 0.33
C VAL A 18 -1.24 -12.85 1.34
N LEU A 19 -0.88 -12.35 2.52
CA LEU A 19 -1.87 -11.96 3.52
C LEU A 19 -2.79 -10.85 3.01
N GLY A 20 -2.25 -9.85 2.32
CA GLY A 20 -3.03 -8.79 1.72
C GLY A 20 -4.00 -9.31 0.66
N ALA A 21 -3.54 -10.20 -0.22
CA ALA A 21 -4.39 -10.86 -1.21
C ALA A 21 -5.53 -11.63 -0.53
N ARG A 22 -5.25 -12.28 0.59
CA ARG A 22 -6.26 -13.03 1.34
C ARG A 22 -7.37 -12.13 1.89
N PHE A 23 -7.03 -10.91 2.36
CA PHE A 23 -8.05 -9.94 2.76
C PHE A 23 -8.97 -9.54 1.62
N ILE A 24 -8.47 -9.49 0.40
CA ILE A 24 -9.25 -9.16 -0.80
C ILE A 24 -10.15 -10.35 -1.20
N LEU A 25 -9.60 -11.56 -1.18
CA LEU A 25 -10.28 -12.76 -1.69
C LEU A 25 -11.18 -13.43 -0.64
N GLN A 26 -10.83 -13.37 0.64
CA GLN A 26 -11.52 -13.99 1.75
C GLN A 26 -11.64 -13.02 2.92
N PRO A 27 -12.35 -11.89 2.74
CA PRO A 27 -12.30 -10.79 3.71
C PRO A 27 -12.79 -11.18 5.10
N ARG A 28 -13.85 -11.97 5.19
CA ARG A 28 -14.40 -12.40 6.48
C ARG A 28 -13.42 -13.27 7.24
N GLN A 29 -12.91 -14.32 6.60
CA GLN A 29 -12.00 -15.26 7.25
C GLN A 29 -10.67 -14.60 7.60
N ALA A 30 -10.13 -13.77 6.70
CA ALA A 30 -8.90 -13.03 6.96
C ALA A 30 -9.04 -12.09 8.15
N THR A 31 -10.17 -11.40 8.28
CA THR A 31 -10.45 -10.50 9.41
C THR A 31 -10.53 -11.27 10.72
N LEU A 32 -11.23 -12.41 10.73
CA LEU A 32 -11.34 -13.26 11.91
C LEU A 32 -9.97 -13.81 12.33
N ASP A 33 -9.16 -14.25 11.37
CA ASP A 33 -7.82 -14.77 11.64
C ASP A 33 -6.86 -13.66 12.11
N PHE A 34 -7.11 -12.43 11.70
CA PHE A 34 -6.36 -11.27 12.21
C PHE A 34 -6.65 -11.04 13.70
N GLY A 35 -7.82 -11.40 14.17
CA GLY A 35 -8.18 -11.38 15.58
C GLY A 35 -9.30 -10.43 15.97
N ILE A 36 -10.05 -9.92 15.00
CA ILE A 36 -11.21 -9.06 15.25
C ILE A 36 -12.45 -9.61 14.58
N ALA A 37 -13.63 -9.17 15.03
CA ALA A 37 -14.89 -9.50 14.40
C ALA A 37 -14.94 -8.95 12.98
N ALA A 38 -15.56 -9.71 12.06
CA ALA A 38 -15.54 -9.38 10.62
C ALA A 38 -16.24 -8.05 10.28
N ASP A 39 -17.13 -7.59 11.15
CA ASP A 39 -17.89 -6.34 10.98
C ASP A 39 -17.42 -5.20 11.90
N ASN A 40 -16.28 -5.37 12.57
CA ASN A 40 -15.75 -4.36 13.48
C ASN A 40 -15.18 -3.18 12.69
N LEU A 41 -16.01 -2.17 12.45
CA LEU A 41 -15.64 -0.99 11.67
C LEU A 41 -14.44 -0.26 12.28
N ARG A 42 -14.43 -0.08 13.60
CA ARG A 42 -13.33 0.62 14.28
C ARG A 42 -11.99 -0.12 14.07
N GLY A 43 -11.98 -1.44 14.28
CA GLY A 43 -10.79 -2.23 14.08
C GLY A 43 -10.29 -2.18 12.62
N LEU A 44 -11.21 -2.31 11.65
CA LEU A 44 -10.88 -2.26 10.24
C LEU A 44 -10.34 -0.88 9.82
N THR A 45 -10.90 0.20 10.35
CA THR A 45 -10.41 1.55 10.04
C THR A 45 -9.09 1.86 10.73
N GLU A 46 -8.86 1.33 11.94
CA GLU A 46 -7.55 1.45 12.60
C GLU A 46 -6.46 0.72 11.81
N ILE A 47 -6.75 -0.46 11.28
CA ILE A 47 -5.83 -1.19 10.39
C ILE A 47 -5.48 -0.33 9.17
N LYS A 48 -6.49 0.27 8.54
CA LYS A 48 -6.27 1.16 7.38
C LYS A 48 -5.39 2.35 7.77
N GLY A 49 -5.68 2.99 8.90
CA GLY A 49 -4.91 4.13 9.39
C GLY A 49 -3.44 3.78 9.63
N ALA A 50 -3.18 2.64 10.25
CA ALA A 50 -1.81 2.16 10.49
C ALA A 50 -1.07 1.93 9.17
N ARG A 51 -1.74 1.37 8.16
CA ARG A 51 -1.13 1.14 6.85
C ARG A 51 -0.87 2.44 6.10
N ASP A 52 -1.75 3.41 6.21
CA ASP A 52 -1.55 4.73 5.60
C ASP A 52 -0.33 5.44 6.22
N ILE A 53 -0.17 5.38 7.53
CA ILE A 53 1.01 5.92 8.22
C ILE A 53 2.28 5.23 7.71
N THR A 54 2.28 3.92 7.64
CA THR A 54 3.42 3.14 7.13
C THR A 54 3.73 3.49 5.68
N SER A 55 2.71 3.70 4.86
CA SER A 55 2.89 4.08 3.45
C SER A 55 3.58 5.44 3.28
N GLY A 56 3.46 6.33 4.27
CA GLY A 56 4.21 7.59 4.28
C GLY A 56 5.61 7.44 4.86
N VAL A 57 5.77 6.65 5.91
CA VAL A 57 7.07 6.46 6.59
C VAL A 57 8.06 5.71 5.70
N VAL A 58 7.63 4.68 4.98
CA VAL A 58 8.52 3.85 4.15
C VAL A 58 9.25 4.67 3.09
N PRO A 59 8.58 5.52 2.28
CA PRO A 59 9.31 6.36 1.31
C PRO A 59 10.27 7.34 1.97
N LEU A 60 9.93 7.90 3.13
CA LEU A 60 10.81 8.83 3.84
C LEU A 60 12.10 8.13 4.29
N VAL A 61 11.98 6.91 4.79
CA VAL A 61 13.15 6.10 5.18
C VAL A 61 13.99 5.75 3.94
N ALA A 62 13.35 5.38 2.84
CA ALA A 62 14.04 5.09 1.58
C ALA A 62 14.83 6.31 1.10
N TRP A 63 14.23 7.49 1.14
CA TRP A 63 14.91 8.72 0.77
C TRP A 63 16.11 9.02 1.68
N ALA A 64 15.89 8.96 2.99
CA ALA A 64 16.95 9.27 3.98
C ALA A 64 18.14 8.30 3.89
N SER A 65 17.87 7.03 3.57
CA SER A 65 18.91 5.97 3.56
C SER A 65 19.55 5.75 2.19
N ALA A 66 18.84 6.00 1.09
CA ALA A 66 19.29 5.61 -0.25
C ALA A 66 19.09 6.70 -1.33
N GLY A 67 18.59 7.87 -0.95
CA GLY A 67 18.51 9.04 -1.83
C GLY A 67 17.29 9.12 -2.73
N SER A 68 17.28 10.14 -3.58
CA SER A 68 16.10 10.53 -4.34
C SER A 68 15.71 9.54 -5.43
N THR A 69 16.67 8.87 -6.06
CA THR A 69 16.39 7.85 -7.08
C THR A 69 15.59 6.70 -6.48
N THR A 70 16.02 6.20 -5.33
CA THR A 70 15.32 5.12 -4.62
C THR A 70 13.94 5.58 -4.17
N LEU A 71 13.82 6.81 -3.63
CA LEU A 71 12.53 7.40 -3.33
C LEU A 71 11.62 7.37 -4.55
N GLY A 72 12.14 7.75 -5.72
CA GLY A 72 11.37 7.74 -6.96
C GLY A 72 10.74 6.38 -7.28
N TRP A 73 11.54 5.32 -7.23
CA TRP A 73 11.03 3.98 -7.49
C TRP A 73 10.04 3.50 -6.42
N VAL A 74 10.28 3.85 -5.16
CA VAL A 74 9.35 3.53 -4.07
C VAL A 74 8.00 4.22 -4.28
N LEU A 75 7.99 5.47 -4.73
CA LEU A 75 6.75 6.20 -5.01
C LEU A 75 5.98 5.58 -6.19
N VAL A 76 6.67 5.16 -7.24
CA VAL A 76 6.04 4.45 -8.37
C VAL A 76 5.37 3.17 -7.87
N ALA A 77 6.07 2.38 -7.07
CA ALA A 77 5.50 1.17 -6.48
C ALA A 77 4.32 1.48 -5.54
N ALA A 78 4.43 2.55 -4.74
CA ALA A 78 3.39 2.96 -3.82
C ALA A 78 2.10 3.43 -4.53
N ALA A 79 2.17 3.79 -5.80
CA ALA A 79 1.00 4.16 -6.60
C ALA A 79 -0.01 3.00 -6.75
N ILE A 80 0.40 1.76 -6.46
CA ILE A 80 -0.51 0.61 -6.41
C ILE A 80 -1.65 0.89 -5.41
N THR A 81 -1.35 1.48 -4.26
CA THR A 81 -2.36 1.74 -3.22
C THR A 81 -3.49 2.67 -3.68
N PRO A 82 -3.23 3.92 -4.14
CA PRO A 82 -4.32 4.77 -4.59
C PRO A 82 -4.99 4.26 -5.87
N THR A 83 -4.28 3.52 -6.72
CA THR A 83 -4.90 2.87 -7.87
C THR A 83 -5.91 1.82 -7.41
N ALA A 84 -5.53 0.97 -6.46
CA ALA A 84 -6.43 -0.01 -5.87
C ALA A 84 -7.59 0.68 -5.14
N ASP A 85 -7.32 1.76 -4.41
CA ASP A 85 -8.36 2.51 -3.71
C ASP A 85 -9.40 3.07 -4.69
N ALA A 86 -8.98 3.59 -5.83
CA ALA A 86 -9.90 4.05 -6.87
C ALA A 86 -10.78 2.92 -7.37
N LEU A 87 -10.21 1.75 -7.63
CA LEU A 87 -10.97 0.58 -8.07
C LEU A 87 -11.92 0.09 -6.97
N ILE A 88 -11.49 0.08 -5.72
CA ILE A 88 -12.33 -0.32 -4.59
C ILE A 88 -13.55 0.59 -4.45
N VAL A 89 -13.35 1.90 -4.56
CA VAL A 89 -14.46 2.86 -4.52
C VAL A 89 -15.45 2.58 -5.66
N LEU A 90 -14.95 2.36 -6.87
CA LEU A 90 -15.80 2.10 -8.04
C LEU A 90 -16.56 0.77 -7.93
N THR A 91 -15.91 -0.28 -7.41
CA THR A 91 -16.51 -1.62 -7.33
C THR A 91 -17.39 -1.82 -6.10
N ASN A 92 -17.38 -0.88 -5.16
CA ASN A 92 -18.19 -0.91 -3.93
C ASN A 92 -19.21 0.23 -3.89
N ASP A 93 -19.74 0.60 -5.04
CA ASP A 93 -20.81 1.60 -5.18
C ASP A 93 -20.44 2.99 -4.67
N GLY A 94 -19.16 3.29 -4.63
CA GLY A 94 -18.67 4.62 -4.27
C GLY A 94 -18.84 5.62 -5.41
N LYS A 95 -18.61 6.90 -5.12
CA LYS A 95 -18.79 7.98 -6.09
C LYS A 95 -17.62 7.99 -7.09
N PRO A 96 -17.87 7.87 -8.42
CA PRO A 96 -16.79 7.90 -9.42
C PRO A 96 -15.97 9.19 -9.37
N ALA A 97 -16.59 10.33 -9.07
CA ALA A 97 -15.87 11.60 -8.93
C ALA A 97 -14.82 11.53 -7.83
N LYS A 98 -15.12 10.91 -6.69
CA LYS A 98 -14.16 10.73 -5.59
C LYS A 98 -13.07 9.72 -5.94
N ALA A 99 -13.42 8.63 -6.64
CA ALA A 99 -12.44 7.66 -7.10
C ALA A 99 -11.39 8.32 -8.00
N LEU A 100 -11.82 9.15 -8.94
CA LEU A 100 -10.92 9.82 -9.87
C LEU A 100 -10.22 11.02 -9.24
N ALA A 101 -10.94 11.90 -8.53
CA ALA A 101 -10.38 13.14 -8.01
C ALA A 101 -9.44 12.94 -6.82
N ILE A 102 -9.71 11.96 -5.96
CA ILE A 102 -8.89 11.70 -4.77
C ILE A 102 -7.84 10.62 -5.08
N HIS A 103 -8.29 9.42 -5.44
CA HIS A 103 -7.41 8.26 -5.55
C HIS A 103 -6.70 8.20 -6.90
N GLY A 104 -7.41 8.46 -7.98
CA GLY A 104 -6.82 8.48 -9.32
C GLY A 104 -5.78 9.59 -9.49
N LEU A 105 -6.07 10.78 -8.99
CA LEU A 105 -5.13 11.90 -9.01
C LEU A 105 -3.90 11.60 -8.14
N SER A 106 -4.10 11.03 -6.96
CA SER A 106 -2.99 10.63 -6.08
C SER A 106 -2.07 9.62 -6.78
N ALA A 107 -2.65 8.61 -7.45
CA ALA A 107 -1.88 7.63 -8.21
C ALA A 107 -1.05 8.30 -9.32
N ALA A 108 -1.67 9.20 -10.09
CA ALA A 108 -1.00 9.92 -11.18
C ALA A 108 0.15 10.78 -10.65
N LEU A 109 -0.05 11.49 -9.55
CA LEU A 109 0.99 12.33 -8.95
C LEU A 109 2.16 11.51 -8.42
N LEU A 110 1.90 10.36 -7.78
CA LEU A 110 2.95 9.47 -7.29
C LEU A 110 3.78 8.90 -8.44
N VAL A 111 3.14 8.47 -9.52
CA VAL A 111 3.86 7.96 -10.70
C VAL A 111 4.67 9.08 -11.35
N ALA A 112 4.09 10.25 -11.56
CA ALA A 112 4.79 11.36 -12.20
C ALA A 112 5.99 11.83 -11.37
N ALA A 113 5.80 12.12 -10.09
CA ALA A 113 6.87 12.53 -9.20
C ALA A 113 7.92 11.43 -9.05
N GLY A 114 7.47 10.19 -8.90
CA GLY A 114 8.35 9.03 -8.79
C GLY A 114 9.25 8.85 -9.99
N LEU A 115 8.70 8.92 -11.21
CA LEU A 115 9.49 8.79 -12.44
C LEU A 115 10.46 9.95 -12.63
N VAL A 116 10.05 11.17 -12.31
CA VAL A 116 10.96 12.33 -12.37
C VAL A 116 12.17 12.10 -11.47
N LEU A 117 11.96 11.66 -10.24
CA LEU A 117 13.05 11.39 -9.31
C LEU A 117 13.90 10.17 -9.70
N ALA A 118 13.26 9.12 -10.19
CA ALA A 118 13.94 7.88 -10.54
C ALA A 118 14.78 7.98 -11.80
N LEU A 119 14.36 8.80 -12.77
CA LEU A 119 14.99 8.89 -14.08
C LEU A 119 15.80 10.17 -14.28
N ALA A 120 15.79 11.05 -13.30
CA ALA A 120 16.54 12.32 -13.37
C ALA A 120 18.06 12.14 -13.19
#